data_03bc236188ab9211aa6b52ba30361bac
#
_entry.id   03bc236188ab9211aa6b52ba30361bac
#
_cell.length_a   1.000
_cell.length_b   1.000
_cell.length_c   1.000
_cell.angle_alpha   90.00
_cell.angle_beta   90.00
_cell.angle_gamma   90.00
#
_symmetry.space_group_name_H-M   'P 1'
#
loop_
_entity.id
_entity.type
_entity.pdbx_description
1 polymer ?
#
loop_
_entity_poly.entity_id
_entity_poly.type
_entity_poly.pdbx_seq_one_letter_code
_entity_poly.pdbx_strand_id
1 'polypeptide(L)'
;MKLSVVSGGFDPIHSGHILYLEAASKLGDKLIVALNSDEWLANKKGKFFMPFNERKKIIENLQMVDEVIGFDDDQSGSCINALEEIKSKYKDDEIIFCNGGDRNCLLYTYPSQRDI
;
A
#
# COMPACT_ATOMS: atom_id res chain seq x y z
N MET A 1 -0.10 -16.31 -9.25
CA MET A 1 -0.94 -15.81 -8.15
C MET A 1 -1.12 -14.32 -8.33
N LYS A 2 -2.23 -13.79 -7.87
CA LYS A 2 -2.50 -12.37 -7.96
C LYS A 2 -2.22 -11.71 -6.62
N LEU A 3 -1.45 -10.63 -6.65
CA LEU A 3 -1.12 -9.87 -5.46
C LEU A 3 -1.85 -8.54 -5.50
N SER A 4 -2.69 -8.28 -4.50
CA SER A 4 -3.28 -6.96 -4.33
C SER A 4 -2.31 -6.10 -3.55
N VAL A 5 -2.03 -4.91 -4.04
CA VAL A 5 -1.11 -3.99 -3.38
C VAL A 5 -1.82 -2.67 -3.14
N VAL A 6 -1.77 -2.20 -1.90
CA VAL A 6 -2.28 -0.88 -1.55
C VAL A 6 -1.15 -0.07 -0.95
N SER A 7 -1.23 1.24 -1.08
CA SER A 7 -0.24 2.12 -0.47
C SER A 7 -0.93 3.18 0.34
N GLY A 8 -0.27 3.70 1.34
CA GLY A 8 -0.81 4.78 2.14
C GLY A 8 -0.04 5.00 3.42
N GLY A 9 -0.43 6.05 4.12
CA GLY A 9 0.18 6.38 5.39
C GLY A 9 -0.51 5.73 6.58
N PHE A 10 -1.82 5.62 6.51
CA PHE A 10 -2.63 5.02 7.60
C PHE A 10 -2.30 5.64 8.96
N ASP A 11 -2.38 6.95 9.01
CA ASP A 11 -1.94 7.69 10.18
C ASP A 11 -2.99 8.75 10.58
N PRO A 12 -3.86 8.43 11.49
CA PRO A 12 -4.02 7.14 12.15
C PRO A 12 -4.85 6.17 11.31
N ILE A 13 -4.67 4.89 11.57
CA ILE A 13 -5.52 3.89 10.94
C ILE A 13 -6.89 3.92 11.61
N HIS A 14 -7.94 3.74 10.82
CA HIS A 14 -9.30 3.73 11.34
C HIS A 14 -10.16 2.77 10.53
N SER A 15 -11.44 2.65 10.93
CA SER A 15 -12.32 1.65 10.33
C SER A 15 -12.50 1.79 8.83
N GLY A 16 -12.43 3.03 8.32
CA GLY A 16 -12.49 3.23 6.87
C GLY A 16 -11.34 2.57 6.16
N HIS A 17 -10.15 2.62 6.75
CA HIS A 17 -8.99 1.94 6.19
C HIS A 17 -9.18 0.44 6.21
N ILE A 18 -9.78 -0.09 7.26
CA ILE A 18 -10.01 -1.54 7.36
C ILE A 18 -10.95 -1.99 6.26
N LEU A 19 -12.02 -1.25 6.01
CA LEU A 19 -12.94 -1.57 4.92
C LEU A 19 -12.25 -1.55 3.56
N TYR A 20 -11.38 -0.56 3.36
CA TYR A 20 -10.61 -0.46 2.13
C TYR A 20 -9.67 -1.66 1.96
N LEU A 21 -8.97 -2.04 3.04
CA LEU A 21 -8.07 -3.17 2.99
C LEU A 21 -8.82 -4.48 2.76
N GLU A 22 -9.98 -4.64 3.37
CA GLU A 22 -10.80 -5.82 3.14
C GLU A 22 -11.25 -5.93 1.70
N ALA A 23 -11.67 -4.81 1.11
CA ALA A 23 -12.09 -4.80 -0.29
C ALA A 23 -10.91 -5.16 -1.20
N ALA A 24 -9.75 -4.57 -0.93
CA ALA A 24 -8.56 -4.85 -1.74
C ALA A 24 -8.13 -6.31 -1.63
N SER A 25 -8.26 -6.91 -0.45
CA SER A 25 -7.83 -8.29 -0.24
C SER A 25 -8.64 -9.28 -1.07
N LYS A 26 -9.85 -8.91 -1.45
CA LYS A 26 -10.71 -9.79 -2.24
C LYS A 26 -10.38 -9.78 -3.73
N LEU A 27 -9.52 -8.86 -4.15
CA LEU A 27 -9.19 -8.71 -5.56
C LEU A 27 -8.02 -9.58 -5.98
N GLY A 28 -7.25 -10.07 -5.02
CA GLY A 28 -6.12 -10.93 -5.30
C GLY A 28 -6.03 -12.05 -4.32
N ASP A 29 -4.98 -12.85 -4.45
CA ASP A 29 -4.77 -13.99 -3.57
C ASP A 29 -4.06 -13.60 -2.28
N LYS A 30 -3.29 -12.53 -2.33
CA LYS A 30 -2.60 -11.97 -1.16
C LYS A 30 -2.72 -10.46 -1.17
N LEU A 31 -2.67 -9.87 0.00
CA LEU A 31 -2.69 -8.42 0.15
C LEU A 31 -1.36 -7.96 0.73
N ILE A 32 -0.71 -7.06 0.02
CA ILE A 32 0.53 -6.42 0.45
C ILE A 32 0.25 -4.94 0.65
N VAL A 33 0.65 -4.43 1.80
CA VAL A 33 0.48 -3.00 2.11
C VAL A 33 1.85 -2.32 2.02
N ALA A 34 1.93 -1.33 1.15
CA ALA A 34 3.11 -0.49 1.04
C ALA A 34 2.89 0.74 1.91
N LEU A 35 3.65 0.84 2.98
CA LEU A 35 3.41 1.82 4.03
C LEU A 35 4.41 2.98 3.91
N ASN A 36 3.88 4.19 3.87
CA ASN A 36 4.72 5.38 3.76
C ASN A 36 5.55 5.60 5.02
N SER A 37 6.76 6.15 4.82
CA SER A 37 7.65 6.45 5.92
C SER A 37 7.15 7.62 6.76
N ASP A 38 7.72 7.75 7.96
CA ASP A 38 7.44 8.90 8.83
C ASP A 38 7.86 10.20 8.16
N GLU A 39 8.98 10.18 7.48
CA GLU A 39 9.48 11.36 6.80
C GLU A 39 8.51 11.83 5.72
N TRP A 40 7.95 10.91 4.96
CA TRP A 40 6.98 11.25 3.95
C TRP A 40 5.74 11.90 4.57
N LEU A 41 5.25 11.34 5.68
CA LEU A 41 4.09 11.89 6.37
C LEU A 41 4.37 13.28 6.92
N ALA A 42 5.54 13.47 7.51
CA ALA A 42 5.91 14.76 8.05
C ALA A 42 5.98 15.81 6.95
N ASN A 43 6.51 15.45 5.81
CA ASN A 43 6.60 16.38 4.68
C ASN A 43 5.23 16.72 4.12
N LYS A 44 4.32 15.76 4.09
CA LYS A 44 3.00 15.98 3.50
C LYS A 44 2.05 16.69 4.44
N LYS A 45 2.06 16.32 5.71
CA LYS A 45 1.08 16.81 6.68
C LYS A 45 1.68 17.71 7.75
N GLY A 46 2.99 17.89 7.75
CA GLY A 46 3.68 18.66 8.78
C GLY A 46 4.06 17.83 10.00
N LYS A 47 3.38 16.73 10.23
CA LYS A 47 3.69 15.84 11.35
C LYS A 47 2.99 14.50 11.13
N PHE A 48 3.34 13.53 11.96
CA PHE A 48 2.65 12.25 11.95
C PHE A 48 2.16 11.94 13.38
N PHE A 49 1.08 11.17 13.48
CA PHE A 49 0.53 10.75 14.77
C PHE A 49 1.17 9.48 15.29
N MET A 50 1.37 8.51 14.40
CA MET A 50 1.87 7.20 14.76
C MET A 50 3.15 6.92 14.03
N PRO A 51 4.24 6.58 14.75
CA PRO A 51 5.49 6.24 14.07
C PRO A 51 5.33 5.00 13.20
N PHE A 52 6.23 4.85 12.25
CA PHE A 52 6.17 3.76 11.29
C PHE A 52 6.05 2.40 11.95
N ASN A 53 6.85 2.15 12.98
CA ASN A 53 6.84 0.83 13.64
C ASN A 53 5.48 0.53 14.27
N GLU A 54 4.82 1.53 14.80
CA GLU A 54 3.50 1.37 15.37
C GLU A 54 2.47 1.06 14.29
N ARG A 55 2.49 1.85 13.21
CA ARG A 55 1.56 1.63 12.11
C ARG A 55 1.76 0.26 11.49
N LYS A 56 3.02 -0.12 11.27
CA LYS A 56 3.35 -1.41 10.70
C LYS A 56 2.83 -2.54 11.57
N LYS A 57 3.04 -2.44 12.89
CA LYS A 57 2.61 -3.50 13.78
C LYS A 57 1.11 -3.69 13.77
N ILE A 58 0.36 -2.61 13.74
CA ILE A 58 -1.08 -2.70 13.70
C ILE A 58 -1.54 -3.34 12.39
N ILE A 59 -1.01 -2.85 11.28
CA ILE A 59 -1.46 -3.30 9.97
C ILE A 59 -1.08 -4.74 9.71
N GLU A 60 0.14 -5.14 10.05
CA GLU A 60 0.56 -6.52 9.79
C GLU A 60 -0.20 -7.55 10.61
N ASN A 61 -0.88 -7.10 11.66
CA ASN A 61 -1.70 -7.99 12.48
C ASN A 61 -3.17 -8.02 12.07
N LEU A 62 -3.54 -7.28 11.03
CA LEU A 62 -4.89 -7.38 10.51
C LEU A 62 -5.04 -8.66 9.72
N GLN A 63 -6.20 -9.30 9.90
CA GLN A 63 -6.43 -10.63 9.33
C GLN A 63 -6.25 -10.67 7.82
N MET A 64 -6.66 -9.63 7.12
CA MET A 64 -6.63 -9.61 5.67
C MET A 64 -5.27 -9.25 5.08
N VAL A 65 -4.33 -8.83 5.89
CA VAL A 65 -3.02 -8.38 5.40
C VAL A 65 -2.02 -9.52 5.48
N ASP A 66 -1.36 -9.77 4.37
CA ASP A 66 -0.35 -10.84 4.30
C ASP A 66 1.06 -10.32 4.52
N GLU A 67 1.31 -9.10 4.06
CA GLU A 67 2.67 -8.56 4.18
C GLU A 67 2.61 -7.04 4.20
N VAL A 68 3.50 -6.43 4.97
CA VAL A 68 3.66 -4.97 5.00
C VAL A 68 5.09 -4.63 4.63
N ILE A 69 5.26 -3.73 3.69
CA ILE A 69 6.58 -3.21 3.34
C ILE A 69 6.59 -1.70 3.56
N GLY A 70 7.74 -1.19 3.96
CA GLY A 70 7.93 0.24 4.06
C GLY A 70 8.58 0.76 2.81
N PHE A 71 8.32 2.01 2.47
CA PHE A 71 8.99 2.62 1.34
C PHE A 71 9.05 4.13 1.52
N ASP A 72 10.03 4.73 0.87
CA ASP A 72 10.13 6.17 0.76
C ASP A 72 9.66 6.55 -0.63
N ASP A 73 8.74 7.50 -0.71
CA ASP A 73 8.33 7.99 -2.00
C ASP A 73 9.48 8.71 -2.67
N ASP A 74 9.47 8.67 -3.98
CA ASP A 74 10.38 9.52 -4.73
C ASP A 74 9.88 10.96 -4.65
N GLN A 75 10.59 11.87 -5.31
CA GLN A 75 10.26 13.28 -5.22
C GLN A 75 8.90 13.62 -5.81
N SER A 76 8.38 12.76 -6.67
CA SER A 76 7.07 12.98 -7.26
C SER A 76 5.93 12.45 -6.40
N GLY A 77 6.24 11.77 -5.30
CA GLY A 77 5.23 11.19 -4.44
C GLY A 77 4.64 9.90 -4.99
N SER A 78 5.36 9.24 -5.86
CA SER A 78 4.89 8.04 -6.54
C SER A 78 5.24 6.79 -5.73
N CYS A 79 4.40 5.78 -5.82
CA CYS A 79 4.65 4.49 -5.18
C CYS A 79 5.31 3.50 -6.14
N ILE A 80 5.82 3.97 -7.26
CA ILE A 80 6.41 3.10 -8.27
C ILE A 80 7.58 2.29 -7.71
N ASN A 81 8.40 2.91 -6.87
CA ASN A 81 9.53 2.21 -6.28
C ASN A 81 9.08 1.01 -5.46
N ALA A 82 8.00 1.16 -4.71
CA ALA A 82 7.46 0.06 -3.93
C ALA A 82 6.94 -1.04 -4.85
N LEU A 83 6.27 -0.66 -5.92
CA LEU A 83 5.74 -1.65 -6.88
C LEU A 83 6.86 -2.41 -7.56
N GLU A 84 7.95 -1.72 -7.90
CA GLU A 84 9.09 -2.38 -8.51
C GLU A 84 9.76 -3.35 -7.55
N GLU A 85 9.86 -2.99 -6.28
CA GLU A 85 10.42 -3.88 -5.28
C GLU A 85 9.57 -5.14 -5.13
N ILE A 86 8.26 -4.97 -5.08
CA ILE A 86 7.34 -6.10 -4.98
C ILE A 86 7.45 -6.99 -6.21
N LYS A 87 7.49 -6.39 -7.39
CA LYS A 87 7.58 -7.16 -8.63
C LYS A 87 8.89 -7.94 -8.70
N SER A 88 9.96 -7.35 -8.20
CA SER A 88 11.25 -8.02 -8.13
C SER A 88 11.19 -9.25 -7.22
N LYS A 89 10.46 -9.14 -6.12
CA LYS A 89 10.32 -10.24 -5.16
C LYS A 89 9.37 -11.33 -5.67
N TYR A 90 8.32 -10.94 -6.41
CA TYR A 90 7.29 -11.86 -6.90
C TYR A 90 7.23 -11.81 -8.42
N LYS A 91 8.30 -12.27 -9.07
CA LYS A 91 8.48 -12.09 -10.51
C LYS A 91 7.39 -12.72 -11.36
N ASP A 92 6.89 -13.86 -10.93
CA ASP A 92 5.93 -14.64 -11.71
C ASP A 92 4.48 -14.32 -11.36
N ASP A 93 4.26 -13.42 -10.42
CA ASP A 93 2.92 -13.10 -9.96
C ASP A 93 2.41 -11.81 -10.58
N GLU A 94 1.11 -11.75 -10.76
CA GLU A 94 0.46 -10.56 -11.27
C GLU A 94 0.21 -9.59 -10.11
N ILE A 95 0.55 -8.33 -10.30
CA ILE A 95 0.33 -7.31 -9.30
C ILE A 95 -0.86 -6.45 -9.69
N ILE A 96 -1.84 -6.36 -8.81
CA ILE A 96 -2.99 -5.49 -8.97
C ILE A 96 -2.84 -4.35 -7.98
N PHE A 97 -2.53 -3.17 -8.50
CA PHE A 97 -2.40 -2.00 -7.63
C PHE A 97 -3.78 -1.40 -7.41
N CYS A 98 -4.17 -1.33 -6.14
CA CYS A 98 -5.46 -0.83 -5.76
C CYS A 98 -5.30 0.56 -5.18
N ASN A 99 -5.70 1.56 -5.95
CA ASN A 99 -5.58 2.95 -5.54
C ASN A 99 -6.96 3.48 -5.24
N GLY A 100 -7.39 3.27 -4.02
CA GLY A 100 -8.76 3.56 -3.66
C GLY A 100 -8.99 4.91 -3.09
N GLY A 101 -8.12 5.50 -2.51
CA GLY A 101 -8.27 6.79 -1.89
C GLY A 101 -9.60 6.98 -1.19
N ASP A 102 -10.63 7.27 -1.92
CA ASP A 102 -11.90 7.66 -1.33
C ASP A 102 -12.96 6.58 -1.40
N ARG A 103 -13.72 6.59 -2.48
CA ARG A 103 -14.90 5.73 -2.57
C ARG A 103 -14.74 4.62 -3.56
N ASN A 104 -13.95 4.88 -4.58
CA ASN A 104 -13.75 3.91 -5.65
C ASN A 104 -12.33 3.44 -5.65
N CYS A 105 -12.17 2.15 -5.75
CA CYS A 105 -10.86 1.55 -5.85
C CYS A 105 -10.52 1.46 -7.33
N LEU A 106 -9.50 2.19 -7.74
CA LEU A 106 -9.03 2.13 -9.11
C LEU A 106 -7.99 1.02 -9.19
N LEU A 107 -8.20 0.11 -10.10
CA LEU A 107 -7.35 -1.07 -10.22
C LEU A 107 -6.40 -0.92 -11.40
N TYR A 108 -5.14 -1.22 -11.15
CA TYR A 108 -4.13 -1.26 -12.18
C TYR A 108 -3.38 -2.58 -12.09
N THR A 109 -3.15 -3.18 -13.23
CA THR A 109 -2.25 -4.34 -13.29
C THR A 109 -0.86 -3.81 -13.55
N TYR A 110 0.07 -4.15 -12.67
CA TYR A 110 1.45 -3.66 -12.79
C TYR A 110 2.35 -4.75 -13.37
N PRO A 111 3.21 -4.43 -14.32
CA PRO A 111 3.35 -3.13 -14.94
C PRO A 111 2.23 -2.85 -15.92
N SER A 112 1.80 -1.59 -15.96
CA SER A 112 0.75 -1.14 -16.85
C SER A 112 1.36 -0.32 -17.96
N GLN A 113 0.82 -0.48 -19.17
CA GLN A 113 1.32 0.26 -20.30
C GLN A 113 0.99 1.74 -20.23
N ARG A 114 -0.05 2.10 -19.49
CA ARG A 114 -0.51 3.47 -19.44
C ARG A 114 0.02 4.25 -18.26
N ASP A 115 0.34 3.58 -17.18
CA ASP A 115 0.58 4.24 -15.91
C ASP A 115 2.02 4.28 -15.50
N ILE A 116 2.86 3.84 -16.36
CA ILE A 116 4.28 3.77 -16.08
C ILE A 116 5.04 4.69 -16.98
#